data_bdbc2fa46d8745ae2dc263d96244b2b4
#
_entry.id   bdbc2fa46d8745ae2dc263d96244b2b4
#
_cell.length_a   1.000
_cell.length_b   1.000
_cell.length_c   1.000
_cell.angle_alpha   90.00
_cell.angle_beta   90.00
_cell.angle_gamma   90.00
#
_symmetry.space_group_name_H-M   'P 1'
#
loop_
_entity.id
_entity.type
_entity.pdbx_description
1 polymer ?
#
loop_
_entity_poly.entity_id
_entity_poly.type
_entity_poly.pdbx_seq_one_letter_code
_entity_poly.pdbx_strand_id
1 'polypeptide(L)'
;SSMQSVIVSSPESEKYEWQLAYLTQLENVKNEDLQTLKSILEANSLPCYFTILNFERLILKDPSLKELLIQKAGNTNFVISDFIREEEVPKLINLIGVKELKFWYLINLENCQNHSYNLFQKLGEKDVDFSVEVLKKIDELRIGHSNLGYMVLHSISEFRDKKEIYKKFIRFAINRPYYYYNNMIDDIIKNDSQIILEILEETNNEQSAIRLVNLGVEFLENNNQKLILFNLLRAKGFGKKSFQEIHFTPYSHFYTDSHVPVLELEKELLERIKKIFETGIDYINLLLYLNKLIDCKRKAIERELEKEF
;
A
#
# COMPACT_ATOMS: atom_id res chain seq x y z
N SER A 1 -2.24 -41.74 24.60
CA SER A 1 -1.00 -41.52 25.37
C SER A 1 -0.88 -40.06 25.74
N SER A 2 -0.51 -39.74 26.97
CA SER A 2 -0.30 -38.35 27.36
C SER A 2 0.93 -37.78 26.63
N MET A 3 0.96 -36.49 26.38
CA MET A 3 2.09 -35.80 25.73
C MET A 3 3.40 -36.05 26.49
N GLN A 4 3.35 -36.19 27.84
CA GLN A 4 4.50 -36.54 28.66
C GLN A 4 5.07 -37.93 28.33
N SER A 5 4.22 -38.90 28.05
CA SER A 5 4.70 -40.26 27.68
C SER A 5 5.39 -40.24 26.30
N VAL A 6 4.95 -39.40 25.39
CA VAL A 6 5.61 -39.20 24.10
C VAL A 6 6.99 -38.57 24.27
N ILE A 7 7.13 -37.59 25.14
CA ILE A 7 8.42 -36.94 25.44
C ILE A 7 9.43 -37.96 25.99
N VAL A 8 9.02 -38.79 26.91
CA VAL A 8 9.89 -39.81 27.53
C VAL A 8 10.34 -40.88 26.53
N SER A 9 9.49 -41.22 25.56
CA SER A 9 9.77 -42.26 24.57
C SER A 9 10.46 -41.79 23.30
N SER A 10 10.57 -40.46 23.10
CA SER A 10 11.15 -39.87 21.88
C SER A 10 12.69 -39.96 21.90
N PRO A 11 13.34 -40.00 20.69
CA PRO A 11 14.79 -39.88 20.59
C PRO A 11 15.29 -38.58 21.23
N GLU A 12 16.49 -38.57 21.77
CA GLU A 12 17.11 -37.39 22.41
C GLU A 12 17.14 -36.15 21.46
N SER A 13 17.35 -36.36 20.17
CA SER A 13 17.37 -35.31 19.15
C SER A 13 16.02 -34.57 18.96
N GLU A 14 14.90 -35.23 19.31
CA GLU A 14 13.55 -34.67 19.20
C GLU A 14 12.94 -34.30 20.54
N LYS A 15 13.57 -34.68 21.62
CA LYS A 15 13.03 -34.58 22.98
C LYS A 15 12.69 -33.15 23.37
N TYR A 16 13.56 -32.21 23.01
CA TYR A 16 13.34 -30.80 23.33
C TYR A 16 12.15 -30.19 22.55
N GLU A 17 11.90 -30.63 21.33
CA GLU A 17 10.76 -30.16 20.54
C GLU A 17 9.44 -30.59 21.18
N TRP A 18 9.36 -31.81 21.65
CA TRP A 18 8.18 -32.30 22.39
C TRP A 18 8.02 -31.59 23.73
N GLN A 19 9.10 -31.27 24.41
CA GLN A 19 9.06 -30.46 25.63
C GLN A 19 8.53 -29.06 25.39
N LEU A 20 8.99 -28.41 24.32
CA LEU A 20 8.46 -27.11 23.91
C LEU A 20 6.96 -27.18 23.60
N ALA A 21 6.55 -28.19 22.82
CA ALA A 21 5.14 -28.40 22.50
C ALA A 21 4.29 -28.63 23.76
N TYR A 22 4.80 -29.37 24.72
CA TYR A 22 4.14 -29.57 26.01
C TYR A 22 3.98 -28.25 26.78
N LEU A 23 5.05 -27.45 26.89
CA LEU A 23 5.03 -26.17 27.61
C LEU A 23 4.04 -25.19 26.99
N THR A 24 3.88 -25.18 25.67
CA THR A 24 2.92 -24.31 24.98
C THR A 24 1.46 -24.66 25.25
N GLN A 25 1.18 -25.87 25.73
CA GLN A 25 -0.18 -26.35 26.01
C GLN A 25 -0.59 -26.27 27.49
N LEU A 26 0.32 -25.83 28.36
CA LEU A 26 0.01 -25.71 29.78
C LEU A 26 -1.07 -24.66 30.04
N GLU A 27 -2.11 -25.03 30.76
CA GLU A 27 -3.13 -24.09 31.22
C GLU A 27 -2.65 -23.28 32.46
N ASN A 28 -1.92 -23.94 33.35
CA ASN A 28 -1.35 -23.31 34.56
C ASN A 28 0.17 -23.40 34.52
N VAL A 29 0.81 -22.29 34.25
CA VAL A 29 2.27 -22.22 34.18
C VAL A 29 2.86 -22.01 35.56
N LYS A 30 3.80 -22.90 35.94
CA LYS A 30 4.56 -22.82 37.17
C LYS A 30 5.96 -22.25 36.93
N ASN A 31 6.61 -21.80 38.00
CA ASN A 31 7.99 -21.29 37.90
C ASN A 31 8.97 -22.36 37.36
N GLU A 32 8.74 -23.61 37.67
CA GLU A 32 9.53 -24.72 37.15
C GLU A 32 9.42 -24.85 35.64
N ASP A 33 8.25 -24.59 35.06
CA ASP A 33 8.00 -24.62 33.62
C ASP A 33 8.78 -23.51 32.91
N LEU A 34 8.84 -22.32 33.52
CA LEU A 34 9.62 -21.17 33.01
C LEU A 34 11.13 -21.49 33.01
N GLN A 35 11.61 -22.15 34.06
CA GLN A 35 13.00 -22.57 34.17
C GLN A 35 13.35 -23.63 33.13
N THR A 36 12.45 -24.59 32.94
CA THR A 36 12.59 -25.60 31.90
C THR A 36 12.67 -24.99 30.51
N LEU A 37 11.80 -24.01 30.20
CA LEU A 37 11.83 -23.30 28.93
C LEU A 37 13.17 -22.57 28.72
N LYS A 38 13.63 -21.83 29.73
CA LYS A 38 14.90 -21.12 29.69
C LYS A 38 16.08 -22.06 29.41
N SER A 39 16.10 -23.18 30.10
CA SER A 39 17.15 -24.21 29.88
C SER A 39 17.13 -24.81 28.47
N ILE A 40 15.94 -25.04 27.91
CA ILE A 40 15.81 -25.52 26.53
C ILE A 40 16.33 -24.48 25.55
N LEU A 41 15.97 -23.20 25.74
CA LEU A 41 16.36 -22.13 24.87
C LEU A 41 17.85 -21.78 24.94
N GLU A 42 18.53 -22.05 26.06
CA GLU A 42 19.98 -21.91 26.17
C GLU A 42 20.73 -22.91 25.29
N ALA A 43 20.22 -24.11 25.16
CA ALA A 43 20.88 -25.21 24.45
C ALA A 43 20.41 -25.40 23.01
N ASN A 44 19.23 -24.90 22.63
CA ASN A 44 18.59 -25.19 21.36
C ASN A 44 18.02 -23.94 20.70
N SER A 45 17.88 -23.95 19.36
CA SER A 45 17.11 -22.97 18.61
C SER A 45 15.61 -23.31 18.64
N LEU A 46 14.76 -22.33 18.36
CA LEU A 46 13.33 -22.58 18.21
C LEU A 46 13.02 -23.18 16.83
N PRO A 47 12.27 -24.29 16.77
CA PRO A 47 11.76 -24.81 15.51
C PRO A 47 10.88 -23.77 14.78
N CYS A 48 10.97 -23.73 13.45
CA CYS A 48 10.32 -22.71 12.63
C CYS A 48 8.77 -22.77 12.63
N TYR A 49 8.17 -23.84 13.08
CA TYR A 49 6.72 -24.00 13.15
C TYR A 49 6.08 -23.39 14.41
N PHE A 50 6.87 -22.97 15.40
CA PHE A 50 6.37 -22.21 16.53
C PHE A 50 6.21 -20.73 16.19
N THR A 51 5.17 -20.12 16.74
CA THR A 51 4.93 -18.68 16.72
C THR A 51 4.90 -18.14 18.15
N ILE A 52 5.04 -16.83 18.30
CA ILE A 52 5.04 -16.20 19.63
C ILE A 52 3.74 -16.46 20.39
N LEU A 53 2.62 -16.57 19.68
CA LEU A 53 1.31 -16.86 20.30
C LEU A 53 1.26 -18.23 20.97
N ASN A 54 2.06 -19.18 20.52
CA ASN A 54 2.19 -20.47 21.21
C ASN A 54 2.71 -20.31 22.65
N PHE A 55 3.49 -19.27 22.91
CA PHE A 55 4.12 -19.01 24.20
C PHE A 55 3.38 -17.95 25.04
N GLU A 56 2.17 -17.54 24.63
CA GLU A 56 1.42 -16.45 25.27
C GLU A 56 1.34 -16.59 26.79
N ARG A 57 0.93 -17.73 27.30
CA ARG A 57 0.78 -17.99 28.74
C ARG A 57 2.09 -17.92 29.49
N LEU A 58 3.16 -18.43 28.89
CA LEU A 58 4.51 -18.37 29.46
C LEU A 58 5.03 -16.92 29.52
N ILE A 59 4.82 -16.15 28.46
CA ILE A 59 5.23 -14.74 28.40
C ILE A 59 4.41 -13.89 29.38
N LEU A 60 3.11 -14.14 29.51
CA LEU A 60 2.28 -13.43 30.48
C LEU A 60 2.72 -13.69 31.92
N LYS A 61 3.27 -14.88 32.19
CA LYS A 61 3.82 -15.23 33.49
C LYS A 61 5.20 -14.61 33.73
N ASP A 62 6.04 -14.55 32.71
CA ASP A 62 7.36 -13.93 32.74
C ASP A 62 7.60 -13.14 31.44
N PRO A 63 7.31 -11.81 31.44
CA PRO A 63 7.47 -10.97 30.26
C PRO A 63 8.89 -10.92 29.67
N SER A 64 9.91 -11.25 30.45
CA SER A 64 11.30 -11.30 29.96
C SER A 64 11.54 -12.37 28.90
N LEU A 65 10.67 -13.37 28.85
CA LEU A 65 10.73 -14.44 27.84
C LEU A 65 10.47 -13.98 26.41
N LYS A 66 9.71 -12.89 26.24
CA LYS A 66 9.35 -12.39 24.92
C LYS A 66 10.58 -12.12 24.05
N GLU A 67 11.51 -11.33 24.55
CA GLU A 67 12.72 -10.97 23.81
C GLU A 67 13.64 -12.16 23.58
N LEU A 68 13.77 -13.03 24.59
CA LEU A 68 14.55 -14.25 24.47
C LEU A 68 14.02 -15.18 23.38
N LEU A 69 12.71 -15.36 23.33
CA LEU A 69 12.04 -16.18 22.33
C LEU A 69 12.21 -15.60 20.91
N ILE A 70 12.02 -14.31 20.76
CA ILE A 70 12.22 -13.61 19.48
C ILE A 70 13.66 -13.78 18.99
N GLN A 71 14.63 -13.58 19.88
CA GLN A 71 16.05 -13.77 19.56
C GLN A 71 16.37 -15.21 19.13
N LYS A 72 15.81 -16.18 19.84
CA LYS A 72 16.06 -17.61 19.56
C LYS A 72 15.35 -18.12 18.32
N ALA A 73 14.23 -17.51 17.94
CA ALA A 73 13.48 -17.88 16.75
C ALA A 73 14.26 -17.58 15.46
N GLY A 74 14.96 -16.47 15.41
CA GLY A 74 15.81 -16.12 14.27
C GLY A 74 15.06 -15.88 12.95
N ASN A 75 13.72 -15.80 12.98
CA ASN A 75 12.91 -15.50 11.80
C ASN A 75 11.74 -14.56 12.15
N THR A 76 11.30 -13.79 11.15
CA THR A 76 10.23 -12.81 11.31
C THR A 76 8.84 -13.42 11.46
N ASN A 77 8.65 -14.63 10.93
CA ASN A 77 7.38 -15.36 11.02
C ASN A 77 7.04 -15.82 12.42
N PHE A 78 8.01 -15.81 13.32
CA PHE A 78 7.77 -16.12 14.73
C PHE A 78 6.83 -15.10 15.37
N VAL A 79 6.98 -13.82 15.06
CA VAL A 79 6.12 -12.75 15.59
C VAL A 79 4.87 -12.59 14.74
N ILE A 80 5.03 -12.51 13.44
CA ILE A 80 3.93 -12.36 12.49
C ILE A 80 3.97 -13.53 11.52
N SER A 81 3.11 -14.52 11.75
CA SER A 81 2.95 -15.65 10.83
C SER A 81 2.10 -15.24 9.62
N ASP A 82 2.28 -15.97 8.51
CA ASP A 82 1.56 -15.73 7.26
C ASP A 82 0.03 -15.88 7.41
N PHE A 83 -0.42 -16.62 8.40
CA PHE A 83 -1.83 -16.99 8.61
C PHE A 83 -2.32 -16.61 10.00
N ILE A 84 -2.34 -15.30 10.30
CA ILE A 84 -2.94 -14.82 11.56
C ILE A 84 -4.45 -14.76 11.38
N ARG A 85 -5.17 -15.49 12.23
CA ARG A 85 -6.63 -15.47 12.25
C ARG A 85 -7.14 -14.19 12.94
N GLU A 86 -8.34 -13.78 12.59
CA GLU A 86 -8.96 -12.57 13.15
C GLU A 86 -8.99 -12.58 14.68
N GLU A 87 -9.34 -13.71 15.28
CA GLU A 87 -9.40 -13.88 16.75
C GLU A 87 -8.01 -13.84 17.43
N GLU A 88 -6.94 -14.05 16.69
CA GLU A 88 -5.56 -13.99 17.20
C GLU A 88 -4.99 -12.56 17.23
N VAL A 89 -5.53 -11.65 16.45
CA VAL A 89 -5.03 -10.27 16.34
C VAL A 89 -5.08 -9.53 17.68
N PRO A 90 -6.18 -9.54 18.45
CA PRO A 90 -6.20 -8.90 19.76
C PRO A 90 -5.18 -9.47 20.73
N LYS A 91 -4.96 -10.80 20.71
CA LYS A 91 -3.96 -11.47 21.54
C LYS A 91 -2.55 -11.03 21.20
N LEU A 92 -2.26 -10.94 19.91
CA LEU A 92 -0.95 -10.50 19.41
C LEU A 92 -0.69 -9.04 19.77
N ILE A 93 -1.68 -8.16 19.63
CA ILE A 93 -1.59 -6.76 20.04
C ILE A 93 -1.32 -6.64 21.54
N ASN A 94 -2.02 -7.42 22.35
CA ASN A 94 -1.82 -7.41 23.81
C ASN A 94 -0.43 -7.92 24.20
N LEU A 95 0.08 -8.93 23.50
CA LEU A 95 1.36 -9.56 23.81
C LEU A 95 2.57 -8.73 23.37
N ILE A 96 2.50 -8.14 22.19
CA ILE A 96 3.62 -7.44 21.54
C ILE A 96 3.51 -5.92 21.67
N GLY A 97 2.30 -5.37 21.54
CA GLY A 97 2.05 -3.94 21.46
C GLY A 97 1.98 -3.40 20.02
N VAL A 98 1.17 -2.37 19.83
CA VAL A 98 0.86 -1.80 18.51
C VAL A 98 2.10 -1.27 17.81
N LYS A 99 2.94 -0.50 18.51
CA LYS A 99 4.15 0.10 17.94
C LYS A 99 5.13 -0.95 17.43
N GLU A 100 5.39 -1.96 18.23
CA GLU A 100 6.32 -3.03 17.88
C GLU A 100 5.75 -3.91 16.77
N LEU A 101 4.44 -4.18 16.76
CA LEU A 101 3.79 -4.93 15.68
C LEU A 101 3.86 -4.22 14.33
N LYS A 102 3.70 -2.91 14.29
CA LYS A 102 3.88 -2.13 13.04
C LYS A 102 5.29 -2.30 12.49
N PHE A 103 6.29 -2.25 13.34
CA PHE A 103 7.68 -2.49 12.96
C PHE A 103 7.88 -3.90 12.39
N TRP A 104 7.41 -4.92 13.09
CA TRP A 104 7.49 -6.31 12.63
C TRP A 104 6.71 -6.55 11.36
N TYR A 105 5.58 -5.89 11.19
CA TYR A 105 4.79 -5.96 9.98
C TYR A 105 5.56 -5.48 8.75
N LEU A 106 6.22 -4.33 8.85
CA LEU A 106 7.04 -3.79 7.77
C LEU A 106 8.26 -4.68 7.44
N ILE A 107 8.91 -5.24 8.46
CA ILE A 107 10.00 -6.20 8.26
C ILE A 107 9.50 -7.47 7.58
N ASN A 108 8.35 -7.97 8.00
CA ASN A 108 7.77 -9.17 7.42
C ASN A 108 7.41 -9.00 5.94
N LEU A 109 7.03 -7.79 5.53
CA LEU A 109 6.85 -7.45 4.11
C LEU A 109 8.10 -7.69 3.27
N GLU A 110 9.28 -7.44 3.82
CA GLU A 110 10.55 -7.64 3.13
C GLU A 110 10.90 -9.12 2.95
N ASN A 111 10.49 -9.94 3.89
CA ASN A 111 10.92 -11.34 3.97
C ASN A 111 9.87 -12.34 3.53
N CYS A 112 8.60 -11.96 3.54
CA CYS A 112 7.47 -12.80 3.19
C CYS A 112 6.51 -12.06 2.26
N GLN A 113 6.14 -12.73 1.18
CA GLN A 113 5.16 -12.20 0.23
C GLN A 113 3.72 -12.41 0.71
N ASN A 114 3.51 -13.23 1.71
CA ASN A 114 2.21 -13.45 2.32
C ASN A 114 2.07 -12.61 3.58
N HIS A 115 0.91 -12.04 3.77
CA HIS A 115 0.67 -11.05 4.83
C HIS A 115 -0.65 -11.29 5.47
N SER A 116 -0.71 -11.05 6.75
CA SER A 116 -1.95 -11.05 7.49
C SER A 116 -2.80 -9.82 7.17
N TYR A 117 -3.80 -10.02 6.35
CA TYR A 117 -4.86 -9.06 6.08
C TYR A 117 -5.51 -8.55 7.37
N ASN A 118 -5.86 -9.47 8.27
CA ASN A 118 -6.53 -9.14 9.53
C ASN A 118 -5.68 -8.22 10.42
N LEU A 119 -4.37 -8.47 10.48
CA LEU A 119 -3.46 -7.65 11.25
C LEU A 119 -3.32 -6.24 10.65
N PHE A 120 -3.13 -6.14 9.34
CA PHE A 120 -3.06 -4.85 8.67
C PHE A 120 -4.32 -4.03 8.85
N GLN A 121 -5.49 -4.64 8.68
CA GLN A 121 -6.76 -3.97 8.87
C GLN A 121 -6.86 -3.36 10.26
N LYS A 122 -6.44 -4.08 11.28
CA LYS A 122 -6.48 -3.59 12.67
C LYS A 122 -5.44 -2.52 12.97
N LEU A 123 -4.22 -2.66 12.46
CA LEU A 123 -3.13 -1.71 12.70
C LEU A 123 -3.25 -0.43 11.85
N GLY A 124 -3.72 -0.58 10.62
CA GLY A 124 -3.76 0.51 9.62
C GLY A 124 -4.99 1.40 9.69
N GLU A 125 -6.12 0.88 10.15
CA GLU A 125 -7.40 1.59 10.14
C GLU A 125 -7.36 2.97 10.82
N LYS A 126 -6.58 3.10 11.87
CA LYS A 126 -6.46 4.33 12.68
C LYS A 126 -5.13 5.06 12.50
N ASP A 127 -4.32 4.60 11.59
CA ASP A 127 -2.98 5.16 11.39
C ASP A 127 -2.70 5.37 9.90
N VAL A 128 -2.97 6.59 9.46
CA VAL A 128 -2.78 7.01 8.06
C VAL A 128 -1.32 6.87 7.65
N ASP A 129 -0.39 7.28 8.50
CA ASP A 129 1.04 7.26 8.18
C ASP A 129 1.56 5.83 8.04
N PHE A 130 1.16 4.94 8.94
CA PHE A 130 1.51 3.53 8.82
C PHE A 130 0.96 2.88 7.55
N SER A 131 -0.30 3.16 7.21
CA SER A 131 -0.91 2.64 5.97
C SER A 131 -0.16 3.11 4.72
N VAL A 132 0.25 4.37 4.70
CA VAL A 132 1.06 4.93 3.61
C VAL A 132 2.46 4.28 3.57
N GLU A 133 3.09 4.06 4.71
CA GLU A 133 4.38 3.36 4.78
C GLU A 133 4.29 1.93 4.23
N VAL A 134 3.21 1.22 4.51
CA VAL A 134 2.96 -0.12 3.96
C VAL A 134 2.86 -0.06 2.44
N LEU A 135 2.08 0.87 1.89
CA LEU A 135 1.96 1.05 0.44
C LEU A 135 3.31 1.38 -0.21
N LYS A 136 4.10 2.26 0.40
CA LYS A 136 5.46 2.59 -0.07
C LYS A 136 6.36 1.36 -0.07
N LYS A 137 6.28 0.57 0.98
CA LYS A 137 7.11 -0.64 1.12
C LYS A 137 6.75 -1.70 0.09
N ILE A 138 5.46 -1.91 -0.16
CA ILE A 138 4.97 -2.81 -1.21
C ILE A 138 5.55 -2.42 -2.57
N ASP A 139 5.57 -1.14 -2.86
CA ASP A 139 6.14 -0.64 -4.10
C ASP A 139 7.65 -0.84 -4.16
N GLU A 140 8.39 -0.46 -3.12
CA GLU A 140 9.85 -0.67 -3.04
C GLU A 140 10.25 -2.12 -3.28
N LEU A 141 9.46 -3.06 -2.77
CA LEU A 141 9.67 -4.49 -2.94
C LEU A 141 9.24 -5.02 -4.31
N ARG A 142 8.63 -4.18 -5.14
CA ARG A 142 8.10 -4.54 -6.47
C ARG A 142 7.10 -5.69 -6.45
N ILE A 143 6.30 -5.77 -5.40
CA ILE A 143 5.24 -6.79 -5.21
C ILE A 143 3.85 -6.26 -5.56
N GLY A 144 3.76 -5.14 -6.25
CA GLY A 144 2.50 -4.46 -6.59
C GLY A 144 1.51 -5.29 -7.42
N HIS A 145 1.99 -6.28 -8.15
CA HIS A 145 1.14 -7.26 -8.87
C HIS A 145 0.84 -8.51 -8.07
N SER A 146 1.39 -8.64 -6.88
CA SER A 146 1.05 -9.74 -5.98
C SER A 146 -0.33 -9.52 -5.38
N ASN A 147 -0.95 -10.61 -4.94
CA ASN A 147 -2.20 -10.55 -4.18
C ASN A 147 -2.12 -9.60 -2.98
N LEU A 148 -0.92 -9.36 -2.48
CA LEU A 148 -0.67 -8.48 -1.35
C LEU A 148 -1.06 -7.02 -1.62
N GLY A 149 -0.63 -6.45 -2.73
CA GLY A 149 -0.99 -5.08 -3.10
C GLY A 149 -2.50 -4.89 -3.18
N TYR A 150 -3.19 -5.82 -3.83
CA TYR A 150 -4.65 -5.81 -3.90
C TYR A 150 -5.32 -5.99 -2.54
N MET A 151 -4.82 -6.88 -1.70
CA MET A 151 -5.35 -7.10 -0.36
C MET A 151 -5.21 -5.86 0.52
N VAL A 152 -4.06 -5.19 0.46
CA VAL A 152 -3.83 -3.95 1.22
C VAL A 152 -4.73 -2.83 0.70
N LEU A 153 -4.84 -2.62 -0.60
CA LEU A 153 -5.73 -1.63 -1.18
C LEU A 153 -7.20 -1.92 -0.85
N HIS A 154 -7.59 -3.19 -0.88
CA HIS A 154 -8.94 -3.60 -0.47
C HIS A 154 -9.18 -3.31 1.01
N SER A 155 -8.23 -3.61 1.89
CA SER A 155 -8.33 -3.23 3.30
C SER A 155 -8.50 -1.73 3.49
N ILE A 156 -7.69 -0.93 2.80
CA ILE A 156 -7.76 0.52 2.88
C ILE A 156 -9.12 1.05 2.38
N SER A 157 -9.73 0.41 1.38
CA SER A 157 -11.05 0.81 0.87
C SER A 157 -12.15 0.75 1.93
N GLU A 158 -11.99 -0.10 2.95
CA GLU A 158 -12.88 -0.24 4.09
C GLU A 158 -12.58 0.74 5.23
N PHE A 159 -11.44 1.43 5.18
CA PHE A 159 -11.02 2.32 6.26
C PHE A 159 -11.78 3.64 6.25
N ARG A 160 -12.01 4.18 7.44
CA ARG A 160 -12.67 5.47 7.63
C ARG A 160 -11.88 6.62 6.99
N ASP A 161 -10.57 6.61 7.17
CA ASP A 161 -9.67 7.66 6.69
C ASP A 161 -9.00 7.31 5.34
N LYS A 162 -9.60 6.41 4.56
CA LYS A 162 -9.06 5.92 3.27
C LYS A 162 -8.66 7.05 2.32
N LYS A 163 -9.47 8.10 2.25
CA LYS A 163 -9.21 9.23 1.38
C LYS A 163 -7.91 9.94 1.74
N GLU A 164 -7.63 10.15 3.01
CA GLU A 164 -6.39 10.76 3.48
C GLU A 164 -5.17 9.88 3.20
N ILE A 165 -5.32 8.57 3.38
CA ILE A 165 -4.28 7.60 3.03
C ILE A 165 -3.96 7.67 1.53
N TYR A 166 -4.97 7.65 0.69
CA TYR A 166 -4.81 7.73 -0.76
C TYR A 166 -4.19 9.05 -1.21
N LYS A 167 -4.63 10.17 -0.65
CA LYS A 167 -4.07 11.49 -0.95
C LYS A 167 -2.59 11.57 -0.61
N LYS A 168 -2.19 11.12 0.57
CA LYS A 168 -0.79 11.09 0.98
C LYS A 168 0.06 10.18 0.09
N PHE A 169 -0.45 9.01 -0.24
CA PHE A 169 0.26 8.09 -1.13
C PHE A 169 0.43 8.67 -2.53
N ILE A 170 -0.62 9.22 -3.12
CA ILE A 170 -0.55 9.84 -4.45
C ILE A 170 0.44 11.01 -4.45
N ARG A 171 0.41 11.89 -3.47
CA ARG A 171 1.38 12.98 -3.34
C ARG A 171 2.82 12.48 -3.30
N PHE A 172 3.04 11.40 -2.60
CA PHE A 172 4.37 10.77 -2.54
C PHE A 172 4.77 10.17 -3.89
N ALA A 173 3.84 9.45 -4.54
CA ALA A 173 4.13 8.64 -5.70
C ALA A 173 4.07 9.38 -7.03
N ILE A 174 3.31 10.49 -7.11
CA ILE A 174 2.95 11.18 -8.36
C ILE A 174 4.15 11.59 -9.22
N ASN A 175 5.27 11.94 -8.62
CA ASN A 175 6.49 12.38 -9.30
C ASN A 175 7.53 11.28 -9.47
N ARG A 176 7.20 10.05 -9.13
CA ARG A 176 8.11 8.91 -9.21
C ARG A 176 7.78 8.07 -10.45
N PRO A 177 8.72 7.88 -11.38
CA PRO A 177 8.49 7.20 -12.66
C PRO A 177 8.54 5.68 -12.52
N TYR A 178 8.00 5.13 -11.45
CA TYR A 178 7.97 3.69 -11.26
C TYR A 178 6.65 3.09 -11.69
N TYR A 179 6.73 2.02 -12.46
CA TYR A 179 5.59 1.29 -12.98
C TYR A 179 4.58 0.87 -11.90
N TYR A 180 5.09 0.37 -10.77
CA TYR A 180 4.24 -0.09 -9.66
C TYR A 180 3.46 1.04 -8.99
N TYR A 181 4.05 2.21 -8.84
CA TYR A 181 3.35 3.39 -8.34
C TYR A 181 2.20 3.79 -9.25
N ASN A 182 2.45 3.78 -10.55
CA ASN A 182 1.45 4.14 -11.53
C ASN A 182 0.24 3.20 -11.46
N ASN A 183 0.47 1.89 -11.34
CA ASN A 183 -0.61 0.93 -11.19
C ASN A 183 -1.42 1.12 -9.92
N MET A 184 -0.75 1.37 -8.80
CA MET A 184 -1.43 1.62 -7.53
C MET A 184 -2.22 2.92 -7.56
N ILE A 185 -1.69 3.97 -8.18
CA ILE A 185 -2.41 5.23 -8.39
C ILE A 185 -3.64 5.01 -9.27
N ASP A 186 -3.48 4.30 -10.37
CA ASP A 186 -4.59 3.99 -11.28
C ASP A 186 -5.72 3.23 -10.56
N ASP A 187 -5.38 2.23 -9.75
CA ASP A 187 -6.36 1.46 -8.97
C ASP A 187 -7.09 2.34 -7.95
N ILE A 188 -6.38 3.22 -7.27
CA ILE A 188 -6.99 4.17 -6.33
C ILE A 188 -7.95 5.12 -7.07
N ILE A 189 -7.53 5.68 -8.19
CA ILE A 189 -8.31 6.65 -8.95
C ILE A 189 -9.52 6.02 -9.62
N LYS A 190 -9.43 4.78 -10.08
CA LYS A 190 -10.59 4.04 -10.59
C LYS A 190 -11.68 3.87 -9.55
N ASN A 191 -11.32 3.76 -8.28
CA ASN A 191 -12.29 3.65 -7.18
C ASN A 191 -12.85 5.00 -6.74
N ASP A 192 -12.07 6.07 -6.79
CA ASP A 192 -12.48 7.42 -6.41
C ASP A 192 -11.74 8.48 -7.25
N SER A 193 -12.25 8.77 -8.43
CA SER A 193 -11.65 9.76 -9.34
C SER A 193 -11.71 11.20 -8.81
N GLN A 194 -12.63 11.50 -7.91
CA GLN A 194 -12.77 12.84 -7.30
C GLN A 194 -11.55 13.25 -6.47
N ILE A 195 -10.80 12.27 -6.00
CA ILE A 195 -9.59 12.53 -5.21
C ILE A 195 -8.56 13.39 -5.96
N ILE A 196 -8.56 13.31 -7.29
CA ILE A 196 -7.67 14.11 -8.15
C ILE A 196 -7.92 15.62 -7.94
N LEU A 197 -9.18 16.02 -7.89
CA LEU A 197 -9.58 17.43 -7.70
C LEU A 197 -9.10 17.93 -6.34
N GLU A 198 -9.29 17.13 -5.30
CA GLU A 198 -8.89 17.50 -3.94
C GLU A 198 -7.37 17.63 -3.81
N ILE A 199 -6.62 16.68 -4.38
CA ILE A 199 -5.16 16.73 -4.36
C ILE A 199 -4.65 17.91 -5.19
N LEU A 200 -5.24 18.18 -6.36
CA LEU A 200 -4.84 19.30 -7.20
C LEU A 200 -5.06 20.63 -6.51
N GLU A 201 -6.18 20.79 -5.80
CA GLU A 201 -6.47 22.02 -5.04
C GLU A 201 -5.39 22.30 -3.99
N GLU A 202 -4.89 21.29 -3.33
CA GLU A 202 -3.86 21.38 -2.30
C GLU A 202 -2.42 21.41 -2.85
N THR A 203 -2.22 21.13 -4.12
CA THR A 203 -0.90 20.99 -4.75
C THR A 203 -0.29 22.35 -5.11
N ASN A 204 0.93 22.60 -4.65
CA ASN A 204 1.68 23.83 -4.96
C ASN A 204 2.84 23.60 -5.97
N ASN A 205 3.11 22.38 -6.34
CA ASN A 205 4.13 22.02 -7.31
C ASN A 205 3.53 21.90 -8.71
N GLU A 206 4.06 22.66 -9.67
CA GLU A 206 3.53 22.70 -11.04
C GLU A 206 3.61 21.33 -11.73
N GLN A 207 4.73 20.62 -11.60
CA GLN A 207 4.90 19.31 -12.23
C GLN A 207 3.89 18.30 -11.70
N SER A 208 3.67 18.26 -10.39
CA SER A 208 2.66 17.42 -9.77
C SER A 208 1.25 17.79 -10.23
N ALA A 209 0.95 19.08 -10.29
CA ALA A 209 -0.34 19.58 -10.76
C ALA A 209 -0.63 19.15 -12.21
N ILE A 210 0.35 19.27 -13.09
CA ILE A 210 0.21 18.84 -14.49
C ILE A 210 -0.04 17.33 -14.60
N ARG A 211 0.67 16.54 -13.81
CA ARG A 211 0.43 15.08 -13.78
C ARG A 211 -0.95 14.72 -13.28
N LEU A 212 -1.45 15.41 -12.26
CA LEU A 212 -2.80 15.23 -11.75
C LEU A 212 -3.87 15.59 -12.77
N VAL A 213 -3.66 16.68 -13.51
CA VAL A 213 -4.57 17.06 -14.61
C VAL A 213 -4.58 15.99 -15.70
N ASN A 214 -3.43 15.43 -16.04
CA ASN A 214 -3.35 14.33 -16.99
C ASN A 214 -4.15 13.09 -16.55
N LEU A 215 -4.02 12.71 -15.29
CA LEU A 215 -4.81 11.63 -14.71
C LEU A 215 -6.31 11.96 -14.72
N GLY A 216 -6.65 13.20 -14.39
CA GLY A 216 -8.04 13.64 -14.39
C GLY A 216 -8.65 13.60 -15.78
N VAL A 217 -7.92 13.99 -16.80
CA VAL A 217 -8.37 13.88 -18.20
C VAL A 217 -8.61 12.43 -18.59
N GLU A 218 -7.81 11.51 -18.07
CA GLU A 218 -7.96 10.08 -18.34
C GLU A 218 -9.12 9.44 -17.60
N PHE A 219 -9.27 9.71 -16.31
CA PHE A 219 -10.16 8.95 -15.42
C PHE A 219 -11.47 9.65 -15.06
N LEU A 220 -11.55 10.96 -15.13
CA LEU A 220 -12.80 11.67 -14.89
C LEU A 220 -13.74 11.51 -16.10
N GLU A 221 -14.93 11.03 -15.84
CA GLU A 221 -15.94 10.82 -16.87
C GLU A 221 -16.71 12.11 -17.20
N ASN A 222 -16.88 12.97 -16.20
CA ASN A 222 -17.69 14.16 -16.32
C ASN A 222 -16.89 15.35 -16.88
N ASN A 223 -17.35 15.92 -18.00
CA ASN A 223 -16.69 17.07 -18.65
C ASN A 223 -16.63 18.32 -17.77
N ASN A 224 -17.61 18.54 -16.91
CA ASN A 224 -17.57 19.64 -15.95
C ASN A 224 -16.42 19.47 -14.94
N GLN A 225 -16.15 18.25 -14.50
CA GLN A 225 -15.03 17.96 -13.62
C GLN A 225 -13.68 18.16 -14.33
N LYS A 226 -13.57 17.74 -15.59
CA LYS A 226 -12.38 18.02 -16.42
C LYS A 226 -12.15 19.53 -16.56
N LEU A 227 -13.22 20.28 -16.75
CA LEU A 227 -13.15 21.74 -16.81
C LEU A 227 -12.65 22.34 -15.49
N ILE A 228 -13.10 21.84 -14.36
CA ILE A 228 -12.62 22.24 -13.03
C ILE A 228 -11.11 22.01 -12.91
N LEU A 229 -10.57 20.90 -13.43
CA LEU A 229 -9.13 20.65 -13.42
C LEU A 229 -8.35 21.75 -14.12
N PHE A 230 -8.80 22.15 -15.33
CA PHE A 230 -8.15 23.21 -16.09
C PHE A 230 -8.26 24.57 -15.39
N ASN A 231 -9.42 24.87 -14.81
CA ASN A 231 -9.62 26.07 -14.02
C ASN A 231 -8.70 26.14 -12.81
N LEU A 232 -8.56 25.03 -12.08
CA LEU A 232 -7.66 24.95 -10.92
C LEU A 232 -6.19 25.13 -11.34
N LEU A 233 -5.78 24.50 -12.44
CA LEU A 233 -4.44 24.64 -12.97
C LEU A 233 -4.14 26.10 -13.33
N ARG A 234 -5.08 26.75 -14.01
CA ARG A 234 -4.99 28.16 -14.39
C ARG A 234 -4.97 29.11 -13.18
N ALA A 235 -5.86 28.89 -12.20
CA ALA A 235 -5.93 29.69 -10.99
C ALA A 235 -4.62 29.67 -10.19
N LYS A 236 -3.88 28.57 -10.24
CA LYS A 236 -2.56 28.43 -9.62
C LYS A 236 -1.44 29.09 -10.46
N GLY A 237 -1.74 29.64 -11.62
CA GLY A 237 -0.74 30.19 -12.53
C GLY A 237 0.14 29.14 -13.21
N PHE A 238 -0.24 27.86 -13.13
CA PHE A 238 0.45 26.76 -13.78
C PHE A 238 0.00 26.61 -15.24
N GLY A 239 0.83 25.98 -16.06
CA GLY A 239 0.53 25.77 -17.47
C GLY A 239 0.89 26.92 -18.39
N LYS A 240 1.40 28.05 -17.88
CA LYS A 240 1.89 29.17 -18.69
C LYS A 240 3.30 28.94 -19.24
N LYS A 241 4.07 28.05 -18.60
CA LYS A 241 5.40 27.66 -19.09
C LYS A 241 5.26 26.64 -20.22
N SER A 242 6.27 26.59 -21.07
CA SER A 242 6.31 25.58 -22.13
C SER A 242 6.25 24.18 -21.55
N PHE A 243 5.21 23.44 -21.85
CA PHE A 243 5.09 22.03 -21.46
C PHE A 243 6.19 21.14 -22.07
N GLN A 244 6.92 21.62 -23.06
CA GLN A 244 8.06 20.93 -23.64
C GLN A 244 9.21 20.74 -22.66
N GLU A 245 9.35 21.63 -21.67
CA GLU A 245 10.40 21.56 -20.65
C GLU A 245 10.03 20.64 -19.48
N ILE A 246 8.79 20.20 -19.40
CA ILE A 246 8.31 19.35 -18.31
C ILE A 246 8.40 17.91 -18.74
N HIS A 247 9.31 17.16 -18.10
CA HIS A 247 9.41 15.72 -18.27
C HIS A 247 8.17 15.04 -17.71
N PHE A 248 7.41 14.46 -18.62
CA PHE A 248 6.14 13.87 -18.30
C PHE A 248 6.15 12.38 -18.62
N THR A 249 5.86 11.56 -17.64
CA THR A 249 5.75 10.11 -17.82
C THR A 249 4.27 9.74 -17.88
N PRO A 250 3.78 9.15 -18.97
CA PRO A 250 2.39 8.68 -19.06
C PRO A 250 2.12 7.69 -17.91
N TYR A 251 0.96 7.84 -17.29
CA TYR A 251 0.60 6.99 -16.17
C TYR A 251 0.24 5.58 -16.55
N SER A 252 -0.37 5.40 -17.68
CA SER A 252 -0.88 4.10 -18.04
C SER A 252 -0.03 3.47 -19.12
N HIS A 253 0.85 2.56 -18.72
CA HIS A 253 1.65 1.76 -19.63
C HIS A 253 0.85 0.65 -20.31
N PHE A 254 -0.33 0.33 -19.81
CA PHE A 254 -1.20 -0.71 -20.37
C PHE A 254 -2.03 -0.24 -21.53
N TYR A 255 -2.13 1.04 -21.73
CA TYR A 255 -2.97 1.61 -22.77
C TYR A 255 -2.17 1.93 -24.02
N THR A 256 -1.39 0.98 -24.48
CA THR A 256 -0.69 1.08 -25.77
C THR A 256 -1.55 0.67 -26.93
N ASP A 257 -2.69 0.02 -26.66
CA ASP A 257 -3.52 -0.60 -27.67
C ASP A 257 -4.73 0.23 -28.08
N SER A 258 -5.23 -0.09 -29.27
CA SER A 258 -6.46 0.46 -29.87
C SER A 258 -7.74 0.26 -29.03
N HIS A 259 -7.66 -0.48 -27.93
CA HIS A 259 -8.79 -0.79 -27.05
C HIS A 259 -8.98 0.21 -25.90
N VAL A 260 -8.06 1.14 -25.72
CA VAL A 260 -8.25 2.21 -24.73
C VAL A 260 -9.37 3.12 -25.20
N PRO A 261 -10.36 3.41 -24.34
CA PRO A 261 -11.33 4.43 -24.64
C PRO A 261 -10.60 5.71 -24.97
N VAL A 262 -10.67 6.13 -26.21
CA VAL A 262 -10.11 7.40 -26.63
C VAL A 262 -10.83 8.47 -25.86
N LEU A 263 -10.08 9.43 -25.30
CA LEU A 263 -10.68 10.57 -24.66
C LEU A 263 -11.40 11.39 -25.73
N GLU A 264 -12.71 11.28 -25.78
CA GLU A 264 -13.54 12.12 -26.62
C GLU A 264 -13.76 13.43 -25.86
N LEU A 265 -13.18 14.51 -26.41
CA LEU A 265 -13.53 15.85 -25.97
C LEU A 265 -14.77 16.26 -26.74
N GLU A 266 -15.85 16.46 -26.00
CA GLU A 266 -17.07 17.01 -26.59
C GLU A 266 -16.81 18.45 -27.11
N LYS A 267 -17.51 18.81 -28.16
CA LYS A 267 -17.38 20.14 -28.76
C LYS A 267 -17.59 21.27 -27.75
N GLU A 268 -18.55 21.10 -26.86
CA GLU A 268 -18.84 22.05 -25.78
C GLU A 268 -17.65 22.22 -24.82
N LEU A 269 -16.99 21.13 -24.47
CA LEU A 269 -15.80 21.17 -23.61
C LEU A 269 -14.66 21.90 -24.29
N LEU A 270 -14.42 21.66 -25.57
CA LEU A 270 -13.42 22.36 -26.34
C LEU A 270 -13.69 23.88 -26.40
N GLU A 271 -14.92 24.28 -26.63
CA GLU A 271 -15.31 25.69 -26.64
C GLU A 271 -15.10 26.36 -25.27
N ARG A 272 -15.40 25.66 -24.19
CA ARG A 272 -15.15 26.15 -22.82
C ARG A 272 -13.66 26.25 -22.51
N ILE A 273 -12.86 25.29 -22.94
CA ILE A 273 -11.40 25.35 -22.82
C ILE A 273 -10.84 26.54 -23.59
N LYS A 274 -11.30 26.75 -24.81
CA LYS A 274 -10.91 27.93 -25.62
C LYS A 274 -11.21 29.25 -24.91
N LYS A 275 -12.35 29.36 -24.23
CA LYS A 275 -12.72 30.56 -23.46
C LYS A 275 -11.84 30.76 -22.23
N ILE A 276 -11.43 29.67 -21.56
CA ILE A 276 -10.54 29.71 -20.39
C ILE A 276 -9.16 30.18 -20.80
N PHE A 277 -8.65 29.69 -21.91
CA PHE A 277 -7.37 30.06 -22.49
C PHE A 277 -7.64 31.10 -23.60
N GLU A 278 -7.94 32.32 -23.20
CA GLU A 278 -8.31 33.43 -24.12
C GLU A 278 -7.20 33.77 -25.10
N THR A 279 -5.96 33.40 -24.82
CA THR A 279 -4.82 33.64 -25.69
C THR A 279 -4.40 32.39 -26.43
N GLY A 280 -4.01 32.52 -27.71
CA GLY A 280 -3.52 31.39 -28.49
C GLY A 280 -2.32 30.68 -27.88
N ILE A 281 -1.51 31.36 -27.06
CA ILE A 281 -0.35 30.80 -26.37
C ILE A 281 -0.78 29.80 -25.30
N ASP A 282 -1.76 30.15 -24.49
CA ASP A 282 -2.27 29.23 -23.44
C ASP A 282 -2.93 28.00 -24.05
N TYR A 283 -3.63 28.20 -25.15
CA TYR A 283 -4.25 27.12 -25.89
C TYR A 283 -3.22 26.16 -26.52
N ILE A 284 -2.18 26.70 -27.12
CA ILE A 284 -1.07 25.93 -27.68
C ILE A 284 -0.37 25.15 -26.58
N ASN A 285 -0.15 25.73 -25.43
CA ASN A 285 0.43 25.06 -24.29
C ASN A 285 -0.46 23.89 -23.79
N LEU A 286 -1.78 24.08 -23.75
CA LEU A 286 -2.71 23.02 -23.46
C LEU A 286 -2.62 21.90 -24.49
N LEU A 287 -2.55 22.18 -25.75
CA LEU A 287 -2.38 21.23 -26.83
C LEU A 287 -1.07 20.45 -26.69
N LEU A 288 0.02 21.15 -26.46
CA LEU A 288 1.34 20.50 -26.23
C LEU A 288 1.31 19.60 -25.00
N TYR A 289 0.58 19.97 -23.98
CA TYR A 289 0.35 19.17 -22.81
C TYR A 289 -0.44 17.90 -23.12
N LEU A 290 -1.57 18.04 -23.79
CA LEU A 290 -2.41 16.92 -24.22
C LEU A 290 -1.67 15.98 -25.19
N ASN A 291 -0.74 16.51 -25.97
CA ASN A 291 0.14 15.72 -26.84
C ASN A 291 1.09 14.77 -26.10
N LYS A 292 1.28 14.97 -24.80
CA LYS A 292 2.05 14.05 -23.95
C LYS A 292 1.21 12.90 -23.42
N LEU A 293 -0.09 12.91 -23.65
CA LEU A 293 -0.95 11.77 -23.40
C LEU A 293 -0.59 10.62 -24.37
N ILE A 294 -1.12 9.46 -24.09
CA ILE A 294 -0.98 8.28 -24.94
C ILE A 294 -1.35 8.64 -26.38
N ASP A 295 -0.57 8.17 -27.34
CA ASP A 295 -0.69 8.54 -28.75
C ASP A 295 -2.11 8.42 -29.33
N CYS A 296 -2.87 7.41 -28.95
CA CYS A 296 -4.25 7.26 -29.42
C CYS A 296 -5.17 8.37 -28.90
N LYS A 297 -5.00 8.81 -27.65
CA LYS A 297 -5.75 9.92 -27.07
C LYS A 297 -5.33 11.24 -27.70
N ARG A 298 -4.04 11.43 -27.91
CA ARG A 298 -3.51 12.59 -28.62
C ARG A 298 -4.14 12.77 -29.99
N LYS A 299 -4.13 11.71 -30.81
CA LYS A 299 -4.67 11.74 -32.16
C LYS A 299 -6.16 12.05 -32.21
N ALA A 300 -6.93 11.59 -31.22
CA ALA A 300 -8.35 11.91 -31.14
C ALA A 300 -8.58 13.37 -30.80
N ILE A 301 -7.82 13.90 -29.86
CA ILE A 301 -7.90 15.31 -29.48
C ILE A 301 -7.50 16.20 -30.65
N GLU A 302 -6.41 15.89 -31.35
CA GLU A 302 -5.98 16.61 -32.55
C GLU A 302 -7.07 16.65 -33.63
N ARG A 303 -7.74 15.51 -33.88
CA ARG A 303 -8.83 15.47 -34.86
C ARG A 303 -10.00 16.35 -34.49
N GLU A 304 -10.38 16.39 -33.22
CA GLU A 304 -11.46 17.26 -32.76
C GLU A 304 -11.06 18.76 -32.85
N LEU A 305 -9.82 19.07 -32.56
CA LEU A 305 -9.30 20.41 -32.65
C LEU A 305 -9.16 20.89 -34.10
N GLU A 306 -8.71 20.05 -35.03
CA GLU A 306 -8.62 20.32 -36.44
C GLU A 306 -9.99 20.67 -37.07
N LYS A 307 -11.07 20.08 -36.56
CA LYS A 307 -12.42 20.37 -37.02
C LYS A 307 -12.87 21.81 -36.65
N GLU A 308 -12.24 22.39 -35.65
CA GLU A 308 -12.60 23.71 -35.11
C GLU A 308 -11.75 24.86 -35.69
N PHE A 309 -10.63 24.53 -36.30
CA PHE A 309 -9.69 25.42 -36.97
C PHE A 309 -9.59 25.06 -38.44
#